data_2965d1e7b076c54ea2f01e87f82b0bed
#
_entry.id   2965d1e7b076c54ea2f01e87f82b0bed
#
_cell.length_a   1.000
_cell.length_b   1.000
_cell.length_c   1.000
_cell.angle_alpha   90.00
_cell.angle_beta   90.00
_cell.angle_gamma   90.00
#
_symmetry.space_group_name_H-M   'P 1'
#
loop_
_entity.id
_entity.type
_entity.pdbx_description
1 polymer ?
#
loop_
_entity_poly.entity_id
_entity_poly.type
_entity_poly.pdbx_seq_one_letter_code
_entity_poly.pdbx_strand_id
1 'polypeptide(L)'
;EGVVTGNGWSMNDGVTFAASEEMDNGWTVSLNFLLDSSDSAAGAGLDNRSLKIDMGDSGVFTFSGDGGDGVLSAMDDKTPSAYEESWDLVTGADIAPSGPNSNNMMHYSRDMSDMFEGLTLSAAYVPSGTGQVESSSDYGLTYTGIDGLTIGAAGGEINAVAASQDISNLYATYTMDAFTVGIQGSESDSET
;
A
#
# COMPACT_ATOMS: atom_id res chain seq x y z
N GLU A 1 -7.71 -29.49 23.43
CA GLU A 1 -6.40 -29.27 22.76
C GLU A 1 -6.36 -30.14 21.50
N GLY A 2 -6.57 -29.51 20.33
CA GLY A 2 -6.43 -30.20 19.06
C GLY A 2 -4.95 -30.37 18.75
N VAL A 3 -4.50 -31.59 18.63
CA VAL A 3 -3.16 -31.90 18.10
C VAL A 3 -3.15 -31.51 16.62
N VAL A 4 -2.44 -30.45 16.26
CA VAL A 4 -2.19 -30.07 14.88
C VAL A 4 -1.20 -31.06 14.31
N THR A 5 -1.67 -32.07 13.60
CA THR A 5 -0.86 -33.03 12.84
C THR A 5 -0.74 -32.52 11.42
N GLY A 6 0.24 -31.68 11.15
CA GLY A 6 0.62 -31.25 9.81
C GLY A 6 2.13 -31.28 9.65
N ASN A 7 2.62 -31.59 8.45
CA ASN A 7 4.02 -31.36 8.13
C ASN A 7 4.17 -29.83 7.86
N GLY A 8 5.08 -29.16 8.55
CA GLY A 8 5.35 -27.73 8.41
C GLY A 8 6.03 -27.33 7.08
N TRP A 9 5.80 -28.08 6.00
CA TRP A 9 6.34 -27.80 4.66
C TRP A 9 5.18 -27.51 3.72
N SER A 10 5.17 -26.32 3.14
CA SER A 10 4.29 -25.95 2.04
C SER A 10 5.13 -25.43 0.87
N MET A 11 4.63 -25.55 -0.33
CA MET A 11 5.24 -25.03 -1.54
C MET A 11 4.22 -24.14 -2.23
N ASN A 12 4.66 -22.94 -2.59
CA ASN A 12 3.85 -22.02 -3.39
C ASN A 12 3.93 -22.42 -4.87
N ASP A 13 2.83 -22.38 -5.59
CA ASP A 13 2.70 -22.77 -6.99
C ASP A 13 2.48 -21.58 -7.96
N GLY A 14 2.80 -20.36 -7.53
CA GLY A 14 2.65 -19.15 -8.33
C GLY A 14 3.66 -19.04 -9.48
N VAL A 15 3.22 -18.47 -10.59
CA VAL A 15 4.06 -18.11 -11.75
C VAL A 15 3.92 -16.64 -12.05
N THR A 16 5.03 -15.89 -12.00
CA THR A 16 5.07 -14.47 -12.35
C THR A 16 5.55 -14.28 -13.77
N PHE A 17 4.80 -13.50 -14.54
CA PHE A 17 5.20 -12.95 -15.84
C PHE A 17 5.52 -11.48 -15.67
N ALA A 18 6.76 -11.09 -15.99
CA ALA A 18 7.20 -9.70 -15.93
C ALA A 18 7.82 -9.30 -17.26
N ALA A 19 7.52 -8.08 -17.69
CA ALA A 19 8.13 -7.44 -18.87
C ALA A 19 8.40 -5.98 -18.56
N SER A 20 9.49 -5.44 -19.12
CA SER A 20 9.84 -4.03 -18.99
C SER A 20 10.54 -3.56 -20.25
N GLU A 21 10.21 -2.37 -20.74
CA GLU A 21 10.78 -1.75 -21.93
C GLU A 21 10.88 -0.24 -21.74
N GLU A 22 11.96 0.34 -22.27
CA GLU A 22 12.13 1.79 -22.33
C GLU A 22 11.53 2.32 -23.64
N MET A 23 10.72 3.36 -23.51
CA MET A 23 10.11 4.06 -24.62
C MET A 23 11.08 5.09 -25.25
N ASP A 24 10.82 5.51 -26.46
CA ASP A 24 11.64 6.51 -27.19
C ASP A 24 11.79 7.86 -26.45
N ASN A 25 10.89 8.17 -25.55
CA ASN A 25 10.92 9.37 -24.71
C ASN A 25 11.69 9.19 -23.39
N GLY A 26 12.32 8.02 -23.18
CA GLY A 26 13.06 7.69 -21.96
C GLY A 26 12.20 7.20 -20.79
N TRP A 27 10.89 7.05 -20.97
CA TRP A 27 10.04 6.46 -19.95
C TRP A 27 10.12 4.94 -19.98
N THR A 28 10.03 4.31 -18.80
CA THR A 28 10.01 2.86 -18.71
C THR A 28 8.60 2.37 -18.41
N VAL A 29 8.11 1.45 -19.23
CA VAL A 29 6.82 0.76 -19.02
C VAL A 29 7.11 -0.66 -18.55
N SER A 30 6.49 -1.06 -17.44
CA SER A 30 6.63 -2.39 -16.87
C SER A 30 5.25 -3.02 -16.65
N LEU A 31 5.17 -4.31 -16.94
CA LEU A 31 4.00 -5.15 -16.72
C LEU A 31 4.36 -6.27 -15.76
N ASN A 32 3.46 -6.59 -14.85
CA ASN A 32 3.57 -7.72 -13.96
C ASN A 32 2.22 -8.46 -13.86
N PHE A 33 2.27 -9.79 -13.97
CA PHE A 33 1.13 -10.68 -13.78
C PHE A 33 1.56 -11.87 -12.92
N LEU A 34 0.86 -12.10 -11.81
CA LEU A 34 1.03 -13.28 -10.98
C LEU A 34 -0.15 -14.23 -11.23
N LEU A 35 0.17 -15.44 -11.63
CA LEU A 35 -0.75 -16.58 -11.64
C LEU A 35 -0.51 -17.37 -10.37
N ASP A 36 -1.47 -17.41 -9.49
CA ASP A 36 -1.47 -18.26 -8.30
C ASP A 36 -2.78 -19.04 -8.22
N SER A 37 -2.69 -20.33 -7.93
CA SER A 37 -3.88 -21.21 -7.86
C SER A 37 -4.33 -21.46 -6.43
N SER A 38 -3.58 -21.01 -5.42
CA SER A 38 -3.78 -21.41 -4.03
C SER A 38 -4.93 -20.72 -3.32
N ASP A 39 -5.37 -19.56 -3.78
CA ASP A 39 -6.27 -18.70 -2.99
C ASP A 39 -7.73 -18.73 -3.41
N SER A 40 -8.11 -19.49 -4.40
CA SER A 40 -9.47 -19.35 -4.90
C SER A 40 -10.22 -20.65 -5.12
N ALA A 41 -11.21 -20.87 -4.28
CA ALA A 41 -12.30 -21.80 -4.55
C ALA A 41 -13.17 -21.37 -5.75
N ALA A 42 -12.91 -20.27 -6.42
CA ALA A 42 -13.71 -19.66 -7.48
C ALA A 42 -12.99 -19.37 -8.80
N GLY A 43 -11.75 -19.82 -8.98
CA GLY A 43 -11.17 -19.97 -10.32
C GLY A 43 -10.71 -18.71 -11.04
N ALA A 44 -10.24 -17.68 -10.37
CA ALA A 44 -9.56 -16.58 -11.01
C ALA A 44 -8.05 -16.72 -10.79
N GLY A 45 -7.35 -17.24 -11.77
CA GLY A 45 -5.92 -17.55 -11.68
C GLY A 45 -4.97 -16.37 -11.81
N LEU A 46 -5.42 -15.11 -11.62
CA LEU A 46 -4.57 -13.92 -11.63
C LEU A 46 -4.70 -13.22 -10.30
N ASP A 47 -3.68 -13.33 -9.47
CA ASP A 47 -3.65 -12.80 -8.12
C ASP A 47 -3.06 -11.39 -8.03
N ASN A 48 -2.18 -11.04 -8.93
CA ASN A 48 -1.66 -9.69 -9.07
C ASN A 48 -1.49 -9.33 -10.55
N ARG A 49 -1.85 -8.10 -10.92
CA ARG A 49 -1.62 -7.58 -12.26
C ARG A 49 -1.45 -6.07 -12.20
N SER A 50 -0.34 -5.60 -12.69
CA SER A 50 -0.03 -4.19 -12.68
C SER A 50 0.65 -3.71 -13.97
N LEU A 51 0.37 -2.45 -14.31
CA LEU A 51 1.08 -1.65 -15.30
C LEU A 51 1.73 -0.47 -14.57
N LYS A 52 3.05 -0.37 -14.66
CA LYS A 52 3.82 0.74 -14.11
C LYS A 52 4.43 1.56 -15.25
N ILE A 53 4.31 2.87 -15.18
CA ILE A 53 4.95 3.84 -16.08
C ILE A 53 5.87 4.72 -15.23
N ASP A 54 7.16 4.53 -15.38
CA ASP A 54 8.18 5.36 -14.76
C ASP A 54 8.55 6.49 -15.71
N MET A 55 8.25 7.73 -15.32
CA MET A 55 8.42 8.93 -16.14
C MET A 55 9.65 9.75 -15.68
N GLY A 56 10.56 9.12 -14.92
CA GLY A 56 11.72 9.79 -14.34
C GLY A 56 11.31 10.89 -13.37
N ASP A 57 11.85 12.09 -13.53
CA ASP A 57 11.57 13.25 -12.66
C ASP A 57 10.09 13.65 -12.61
N SER A 58 9.30 13.19 -13.58
CA SER A 58 7.85 13.42 -13.60
C SER A 58 7.07 12.45 -12.71
N GLY A 59 7.75 11.48 -12.08
CA GLY A 59 7.15 10.54 -11.14
C GLY A 59 6.76 9.20 -11.78
N VAL A 60 6.08 8.40 -10.98
CA VAL A 60 5.70 7.02 -11.33
C VAL A 60 4.19 6.89 -11.24
N PHE A 61 3.59 6.43 -12.32
CA PHE A 61 2.19 6.04 -12.37
C PHE A 61 2.08 4.51 -12.36
N THR A 62 1.21 3.97 -11.52
CA THR A 62 0.91 2.54 -11.47
C THR A 62 -0.59 2.33 -11.57
N PHE A 63 -1.00 1.47 -12.48
CA PHE A 63 -2.35 0.91 -12.52
C PHE A 63 -2.31 -0.53 -12.04
N SER A 64 -3.02 -0.82 -10.96
CA SER A 64 -3.15 -2.16 -10.40
C SER A 64 -4.53 -2.71 -10.72
N GLY A 65 -4.58 -3.69 -11.60
CA GLY A 65 -5.82 -4.39 -11.92
C GLY A 65 -6.26 -5.33 -10.81
N ASP A 66 -5.30 -5.76 -9.98
CA ASP A 66 -5.48 -6.58 -8.78
C ASP A 66 -4.29 -6.38 -7.85
N GLY A 67 -4.48 -6.50 -6.52
CA GLY A 67 -3.41 -6.42 -5.53
C GLY A 67 -2.73 -5.04 -5.44
N GLY A 68 -3.48 -3.95 -5.58
CA GLY A 68 -2.96 -2.60 -5.43
C GLY A 68 -3.03 -2.09 -3.99
N ASP A 69 -1.96 -1.45 -3.52
CA ASP A 69 -1.91 -0.77 -2.23
C ASP A 69 -1.98 0.74 -2.41
N GLY A 70 -2.85 1.39 -1.66
CA GLY A 70 -2.95 2.84 -1.56
C GLY A 70 -1.86 3.45 -0.68
N VAL A 71 -1.90 4.77 -0.55
CA VAL A 71 -0.91 5.51 0.25
C VAL A 71 -1.08 5.22 1.74
N LEU A 72 -2.30 5.15 2.22
CA LEU A 72 -2.60 4.80 3.62
C LEU A 72 -2.20 3.37 3.95
N SER A 73 -2.53 2.39 3.09
CA SER A 73 -2.15 1.00 3.26
C SER A 73 -0.63 0.80 3.28
N ALA A 74 0.10 1.61 2.51
CA ALA A 74 1.56 1.61 2.53
C ALA A 74 2.17 2.20 3.81
N MET A 75 1.36 2.77 4.71
CA MET A 75 1.78 3.39 5.96
C MET A 75 1.36 2.62 7.22
N ASP A 76 0.84 1.39 7.09
CA ASP A 76 0.39 0.61 8.26
C ASP A 76 1.55 0.21 9.18
N ASP A 77 2.58 -0.41 8.69
CA ASP A 77 3.69 -0.98 9.47
C ASP A 77 4.91 -0.04 9.61
N LYS A 78 4.76 1.14 10.21
CA LYS A 78 5.88 2.10 10.27
C LYS A 78 6.59 2.16 11.61
N THR A 79 6.02 1.60 12.67
CA THR A 79 6.71 1.54 13.96
C THR A 79 7.50 0.25 14.10
N PRO A 80 8.71 0.28 14.70
CA PRO A 80 9.45 -0.93 14.98
C PRO A 80 8.65 -1.87 15.87
N SER A 81 8.42 -3.09 15.39
CA SER A 81 7.77 -4.15 16.15
C SER A 81 8.72 -5.34 16.30
N ALA A 82 8.69 -5.98 17.46
CA ALA A 82 9.52 -7.15 17.74
C ALA A 82 8.89 -8.45 17.25
N TYR A 83 7.58 -8.45 16.98
CA TYR A 83 6.83 -9.68 16.69
C TYR A 83 5.58 -9.44 15.84
N GLU A 84 4.72 -8.52 16.24
CA GLU A 84 3.47 -8.13 15.59
C GLU A 84 3.35 -6.61 15.66
N GLU A 85 2.48 -6.03 14.89
CA GLU A 85 2.16 -4.61 14.95
C GLU A 85 1.58 -4.26 16.31
N SER A 86 1.81 -3.06 16.78
CA SER A 86 1.40 -2.64 18.15
C SER A 86 -0.11 -2.66 18.36
N TRP A 87 -0.91 -2.53 17.32
CA TRP A 87 -2.38 -2.60 17.36
C TRP A 87 -2.91 -4.03 17.42
N ASP A 88 -2.21 -5.04 16.95
CA ASP A 88 -2.63 -6.44 16.99
C ASP A 88 -2.74 -6.98 18.42
N LEU A 89 -2.07 -6.35 19.37
CA LEU A 89 -2.12 -6.69 20.79
C LEU A 89 -3.35 -6.11 21.51
N VAL A 90 -4.11 -5.22 20.87
CA VAL A 90 -5.25 -4.53 21.47
C VAL A 90 -6.55 -5.09 20.90
N THR A 91 -7.18 -6.00 21.59
CA THR A 91 -8.46 -6.60 21.21
C THR A 91 -9.53 -5.50 21.02
N GLY A 92 -9.99 -5.26 19.82
CA GLY A 92 -11.08 -4.33 19.49
C GLY A 92 -10.67 -2.91 19.08
N ALA A 93 -9.39 -2.67 18.85
CA ALA A 93 -8.90 -1.44 18.26
C ALA A 93 -8.22 -1.77 16.91
N ASP A 94 -9.02 -2.03 15.92
CA ASP A 94 -8.54 -2.13 14.54
C ASP A 94 -8.34 -0.70 14.02
N ILE A 95 -7.19 -0.12 14.34
CA ILE A 95 -6.80 1.24 13.94
C ILE A 95 -5.61 1.17 12.98
N ALA A 96 -5.44 0.05 12.29
CA ALA A 96 -4.50 -0.02 11.19
C ALA A 96 -4.95 0.99 10.11
N PRO A 97 -4.07 1.85 9.61
CA PRO A 97 -4.42 2.75 8.52
C PRO A 97 -4.63 1.92 7.25
N SER A 98 -5.85 1.48 7.02
CA SER A 98 -6.21 0.81 5.79
C SER A 98 -6.82 1.81 4.83
N GLY A 99 -6.13 2.06 3.73
CA GLY A 99 -6.61 2.91 2.65
C GLY A 99 -7.28 2.11 1.53
N PRO A 100 -7.57 2.77 0.40
CA PRO A 100 -7.96 2.07 -0.81
C PRO A 100 -6.89 1.04 -1.16
N ASN A 101 -7.23 -0.21 -1.00
CA ASN A 101 -6.41 -1.34 -1.44
C ASN A 101 -7.31 -2.20 -2.31
N SER A 102 -7.10 -2.28 -3.58
CA SER A 102 -8.07 -3.01 -4.37
C SER A 102 -7.73 -3.10 -5.84
N ASN A 103 -8.67 -3.69 -6.53
CA ASN A 103 -8.66 -3.85 -7.96
C ASN A 103 -8.97 -2.54 -8.68
N ASN A 104 -8.36 -2.35 -9.83
CA ASN A 104 -8.52 -1.16 -10.68
C ASN A 104 -8.05 0.15 -10.03
N MET A 105 -7.05 0.07 -9.17
CA MET A 105 -6.47 1.21 -8.50
C MET A 105 -5.45 1.92 -9.39
N MET A 106 -5.50 3.25 -9.38
CA MET A 106 -4.51 4.14 -9.96
C MET A 106 -3.69 4.74 -8.82
N HIS A 107 -2.38 4.60 -8.87
CA HIS A 107 -1.46 5.18 -7.91
C HIS A 107 -0.44 6.05 -8.65
N TYR A 108 -0.15 7.21 -8.09
CA TYR A 108 0.89 8.10 -8.58
C TYR A 108 1.79 8.52 -7.42
N SER A 109 3.10 8.48 -7.64
CA SER A 109 4.08 9.01 -6.70
C SER A 109 5.15 9.84 -7.42
N ARG A 110 5.61 10.90 -6.77
CA ARG A 110 6.69 11.74 -7.28
C ARG A 110 7.67 12.10 -6.17
N ASP A 111 8.95 11.89 -6.44
CA ASP A 111 10.04 12.48 -5.68
C ASP A 111 10.12 13.98 -6.02
N MET A 112 10.00 14.81 -4.99
CA MET A 112 10.03 16.27 -5.09
C MET A 112 11.40 16.84 -4.71
N SER A 113 12.46 16.02 -4.71
CA SER A 113 13.81 16.43 -4.29
C SER A 113 14.39 17.53 -5.15
N ASP A 114 13.86 17.75 -6.34
CA ASP A 114 14.14 18.91 -7.20
C ASP A 114 13.69 20.25 -6.59
N MET A 115 12.68 20.23 -5.72
CA MET A 115 12.12 21.40 -5.04
C MET A 115 12.37 21.36 -3.54
N PHE A 116 12.29 20.19 -2.93
CA PHE A 116 12.43 19.98 -1.49
C PHE A 116 13.09 18.61 -1.22
N GLU A 117 14.37 18.64 -0.84
CA GLU A 117 15.18 17.43 -0.66
C GLU A 117 14.52 16.42 0.28
N GLY A 118 14.39 15.18 -0.19
CA GLY A 118 13.84 14.07 0.57
C GLY A 118 12.32 14.05 0.71
N LEU A 119 11.58 14.91 -0.01
CA LEU A 119 10.12 14.89 -0.02
C LEU A 119 9.60 14.03 -1.16
N THR A 120 8.72 13.08 -0.84
CA THR A 120 7.92 12.32 -1.81
C THR A 120 6.44 12.57 -1.59
N LEU A 121 5.71 12.84 -2.66
CA LEU A 121 4.25 12.94 -2.66
C LEU A 121 3.64 11.73 -3.35
N SER A 122 2.52 11.24 -2.82
CA SER A 122 1.79 10.11 -3.38
C SER A 122 0.29 10.33 -3.30
N ALA A 123 -0.44 9.75 -4.27
CA ALA A 123 -1.90 9.73 -4.28
C ALA A 123 -2.38 8.44 -4.95
N ALA A 124 -3.48 7.89 -4.46
CA ALA A 124 -4.14 6.76 -5.09
C ALA A 124 -5.64 7.01 -5.25
N TYR A 125 -6.23 6.36 -6.22
CA TYR A 125 -7.64 6.46 -6.55
C TYR A 125 -8.17 5.13 -7.05
N VAL A 126 -9.26 4.69 -6.45
CA VAL A 126 -10.04 3.52 -6.89
C VAL A 126 -11.37 4.02 -7.43
N PRO A 127 -11.65 3.87 -8.74
CA PRO A 127 -12.94 4.26 -9.30
C PRO A 127 -14.05 3.37 -8.77
N SER A 128 -15.26 3.90 -8.76
CA SER A 128 -16.44 3.12 -8.39
C SER A 128 -16.59 1.87 -9.29
N GLY A 129 -16.79 0.73 -8.65
CA GLY A 129 -16.96 -0.55 -9.31
C GLY A 129 -18.42 -1.03 -9.39
N THR A 130 -18.61 -2.21 -9.93
CA THR A 130 -19.89 -2.89 -9.86
C THR A 130 -20.10 -3.46 -8.47
N GLY A 131 -21.23 -3.18 -7.84
CA GLY A 131 -21.60 -3.69 -6.53
C GLY A 131 -21.76 -2.59 -5.49
N GLN A 132 -21.24 -2.82 -4.30
CA GLN A 132 -21.44 -1.94 -3.15
C GLN A 132 -20.25 -1.01 -2.85
N VAL A 133 -19.42 -0.74 -3.83
CA VAL A 133 -18.22 0.09 -3.65
C VAL A 133 -18.35 1.36 -4.47
N GLU A 134 -18.25 2.49 -3.83
CA GLU A 134 -18.08 3.80 -4.45
C GLU A 134 -16.59 4.11 -4.67
N SER A 135 -16.28 5.26 -5.27
CA SER A 135 -14.88 5.65 -5.49
C SER A 135 -14.20 5.96 -4.16
N SER A 136 -12.95 5.57 -4.03
CA SER A 136 -12.12 5.84 -2.85
C SER A 136 -10.83 6.53 -3.29
N SER A 137 -10.26 7.36 -2.43
CA SER A 137 -9.01 8.05 -2.71
C SER A 137 -8.20 8.29 -1.45
N ASP A 138 -6.89 8.25 -1.58
CA ASP A 138 -5.97 8.64 -0.54
C ASP A 138 -4.78 9.42 -1.11
N TYR A 139 -4.12 10.16 -0.24
CA TYR A 139 -2.94 10.95 -0.57
C TYR A 139 -2.05 11.10 0.66
N GLY A 140 -0.78 11.31 0.41
CA GLY A 140 0.16 11.48 1.50
C GLY A 140 1.51 11.97 1.03
N LEU A 141 2.36 12.16 2.01
CA LEU A 141 3.74 12.55 1.84
C LEU A 141 4.65 11.75 2.75
N THR A 142 5.88 11.56 2.28
CA THR A 142 6.97 11.02 3.08
C THR A 142 8.17 11.95 2.97
N TYR A 143 8.80 12.24 4.10
CA TYR A 143 9.99 13.08 4.18
C TYR A 143 11.15 12.31 4.78
N THR A 144 12.29 12.30 4.08
CA THR A 144 13.53 11.60 4.45
C THR A 144 14.77 12.50 4.34
N GLY A 145 14.60 13.83 4.26
CA GLY A 145 15.68 14.79 4.03
C GLY A 145 16.61 15.01 5.23
N ILE A 146 16.36 14.34 6.36
CA ILE A 146 17.25 14.33 7.54
C ILE A 146 17.75 12.91 7.75
N ASP A 147 19.07 12.76 7.89
CA ASP A 147 19.69 11.45 8.07
C ASP A 147 19.10 10.70 9.27
N GLY A 148 18.70 9.45 9.04
CA GLY A 148 18.04 8.60 10.02
C GLY A 148 16.56 8.93 10.31
N LEU A 149 16.03 10.08 9.89
CA LEU A 149 14.65 10.48 10.14
C LEU A 149 13.74 10.19 8.94
N THR A 150 12.64 9.52 9.18
CA THR A 150 11.53 9.41 8.24
C THR A 150 10.25 9.92 8.90
N ILE A 151 9.54 10.80 8.22
CA ILE A 151 8.22 11.27 8.63
C ILE A 151 7.25 10.98 7.49
N GLY A 152 6.08 10.45 7.79
CA GLY A 152 5.01 10.25 6.81
C GLY A 152 3.67 10.72 7.36
N ALA A 153 2.87 11.30 6.49
CA ALA A 153 1.50 11.68 6.77
C ALA A 153 0.63 11.32 5.57
N ALA A 154 -0.54 10.75 5.84
CA ALA A 154 -1.51 10.40 4.82
C ALA A 154 -2.94 10.65 5.31
N GLY A 155 -3.84 10.85 4.38
CA GLY A 155 -5.27 10.92 4.61
C GLY A 155 -6.03 10.46 3.39
N GLY A 156 -7.26 10.01 3.59
CA GLY A 156 -8.08 9.53 2.50
C GLY A 156 -9.46 9.13 2.95
N GLU A 157 -10.27 8.76 1.97
CA GLU A 157 -11.66 8.39 2.12
C GLU A 157 -11.90 7.03 1.44
N ILE A 158 -12.47 6.11 2.21
CA ILE A 158 -12.99 4.84 1.68
C ILE A 158 -14.49 4.94 1.61
N ASN A 159 -15.04 4.91 0.40
CA ASN A 159 -16.46 5.01 0.17
C ASN A 159 -17.07 3.64 -0.12
N ALA A 160 -18.03 3.27 0.70
CA ALA A 160 -18.90 2.13 0.48
C ALA A 160 -20.37 2.59 0.50
N VAL A 161 -21.24 1.90 -0.24
CA VAL A 161 -22.67 2.25 -0.36
C VAL A 161 -23.38 2.38 0.99
N ALA A 162 -22.89 1.72 2.02
CA ALA A 162 -23.52 1.69 3.34
C ALA A 162 -22.88 2.63 4.36
N ALA A 163 -21.61 2.99 4.19
CA ALA A 163 -20.88 3.88 5.09
C ALA A 163 -19.58 4.35 4.43
N SER A 164 -19.23 5.61 4.64
CA SER A 164 -17.92 6.15 4.26
C SER A 164 -17.03 6.24 5.49
N GLN A 165 -15.72 6.11 5.29
CA GLN A 165 -14.71 6.25 6.33
C GLN A 165 -13.68 7.28 5.90
N ASP A 166 -13.47 8.29 6.73
CA ASP A 166 -12.33 9.20 6.64
C ASP A 166 -11.20 8.66 7.50
N ILE A 167 -10.03 8.48 6.91
CA ILE A 167 -8.87 7.90 7.59
C ILE A 167 -7.69 8.85 7.48
N SER A 168 -6.98 9.01 8.57
CA SER A 168 -5.72 9.74 8.60
C SER A 168 -4.65 8.98 9.36
N ASN A 169 -3.40 9.17 8.96
CA ASN A 169 -2.23 8.57 9.59
C ASN A 169 -1.07 9.56 9.63
N LEU A 170 -0.34 9.54 10.72
CA LEU A 170 0.93 10.26 10.90
C LEU A 170 1.92 9.35 11.60
N TYR A 171 3.13 9.21 11.04
CA TYR A 171 4.20 8.50 11.70
C TYR A 171 5.53 9.25 11.62
N ALA A 172 6.43 8.94 12.56
CA ALA A 172 7.82 9.34 12.51
C ALA A 172 8.69 8.19 13.04
N THR A 173 9.77 7.90 12.33
CA THR A 173 10.80 6.94 12.76
C THR A 173 12.17 7.61 12.74
N TYR A 174 12.98 7.28 13.70
CA TYR A 174 14.39 7.75 13.76
C TYR A 174 15.31 6.58 14.02
N THR A 175 16.27 6.40 13.12
CA THR A 175 17.30 5.37 13.22
C THR A 175 18.65 6.00 13.54
N MET A 176 19.27 5.53 14.60
CA MET A 176 20.61 5.95 15.04
C MET A 176 21.43 4.70 15.31
N ASP A 177 22.45 4.47 14.50
CA ASP A 177 23.28 3.26 14.55
C ASP A 177 22.44 1.96 14.52
N ALA A 178 22.43 1.21 15.63
CA ALA A 178 21.70 -0.05 15.77
C ALA A 178 20.30 0.12 16.40
N PHE A 179 19.87 1.34 16.69
CA PHE A 179 18.61 1.62 17.36
C PHE A 179 17.66 2.35 16.42
N THR A 180 16.41 1.86 16.36
CA THR A 180 15.32 2.58 15.70
C THR A 180 14.20 2.82 16.71
N VAL A 181 13.71 4.04 16.76
CA VAL A 181 12.52 4.42 17.52
C VAL A 181 11.47 4.95 16.57
N GLY A 182 10.21 4.69 16.85
CA GLY A 182 9.09 5.13 16.02
C GLY A 182 7.87 5.48 16.84
N ILE A 183 7.05 6.36 16.28
CA ILE A 183 5.73 6.70 16.78
C ILE A 183 4.78 6.78 15.58
N GLN A 184 3.57 6.26 15.76
CA GLN A 184 2.51 6.31 14.76
C GLN A 184 1.18 6.58 15.45
N GLY A 185 0.33 7.36 14.81
CA GLY A 185 -1.05 7.60 15.21
C GLY A 185 -1.95 7.54 13.99
N SER A 186 -3.05 6.82 14.11
CA SER A 186 -4.08 6.69 13.08
C SER A 186 -5.44 7.07 13.67
N GLU A 187 -6.28 7.67 12.84
CA GLU A 187 -7.65 8.05 13.18
C GLU A 187 -8.57 7.60 12.06
N SER A 188 -9.72 7.05 12.41
CA SER A 188 -10.76 6.64 11.47
C SER A 188 -12.12 7.11 11.98
N ASP A 189 -12.78 7.94 11.19
CA ASP A 189 -14.13 8.41 11.42
C ASP A 189 -15.09 7.77 10.40
N SER A 190 -16.17 7.17 10.89
CA SER A 190 -17.19 6.55 10.05
C SER A 190 -18.40 7.46 9.95
N GLU A 191 -18.77 7.84 8.73
CA GLU A 191 -20.02 8.51 8.44
C GLU A 191 -21.11 7.46 8.13
N THR A 192 -22.19 7.50 8.90
CA THR A 192 -23.37 6.61 8.76
C THR A 192 -24.53 7.31 8.06
#